data_6463807dc2ac135917d0691208c834f9
#
_entry.id   6463807dc2ac135917d0691208c834f9
#
_cell.length_a   1.000
_cell.length_b   1.000
_cell.length_c   1.000
_cell.angle_alpha   90.00
_cell.angle_beta   90.00
_cell.angle_gamma   90.00
#
_symmetry.space_group_name_H-M   'P 1'
#
loop_
_entity.id
_entity.type
_entity.pdbx_description
1 polymer ?
#
loop_
_entity_poly.entity_id
_entity_poly.type
_entity_poly.pdbx_seq_one_letter_code
_entity_poly.pdbx_strand_id
1 'polypeptide(L)'
;MSDLTELSSLDGLSKNEVVKATSNHLRGLIKEELLEDTPAFGDDSETLLKFHGIYQQDDRDRRKEARAKGLSKHHQLMIRTRIPGGVVSPDAYIAHDDISRRWANGTLRVTTRQDFQLHGVLKGDIKKSIRAINDALLTTLGGCGDVERNIMCCPEPIADRFHAEVDRSIAEMVAELTPKTRAYHEIWLDGEVVKTSEPEVEPLYLEQYLPRKFKTTVALEG
;
A
#
# COMPACT_ATOMS: atom_id res chain seq x y z
N MET A 1 -8.45 33.48 5.18
CA MET A 1 -9.92 33.26 5.17
C MET A 1 -10.29 31.88 4.60
N SER A 2 -9.35 31.10 4.04
CA SER A 2 -9.55 29.72 3.54
C SER A 2 -9.67 28.67 4.64
N ASP A 3 -8.93 28.80 5.74
CA ASP A 3 -8.86 27.77 6.80
C ASP A 3 -10.17 27.48 7.56
N LEU A 4 -11.06 28.45 7.69
CA LEU A 4 -12.30 28.24 8.45
C LEU A 4 -13.40 27.54 7.63
N THR A 5 -13.33 27.64 6.32
CA THR A 5 -14.30 26.98 5.41
C THR A 5 -13.95 25.49 5.21
N GLU A 6 -12.66 25.15 5.20
CA GLU A 6 -12.18 23.76 5.12
C GLU A 6 -12.48 22.99 6.42
N LEU A 7 -12.32 23.60 7.60
CA LEU A 7 -12.63 22.97 8.88
C LEU A 7 -14.14 22.64 9.03
N SER A 8 -15.03 23.45 8.46
CA SER A 8 -16.46 23.16 8.48
C SER A 8 -16.88 22.00 7.59
N SER A 9 -16.07 21.64 6.59
CA SER A 9 -16.31 20.49 5.71
C SER A 9 -15.94 19.15 6.36
N LEU A 10 -15.17 19.16 7.45
CA LEU A 10 -14.73 17.96 8.18
C LEU A 10 -15.67 17.57 9.34
N ASP A 11 -16.68 18.42 9.63
CA ASP A 11 -17.65 18.17 10.69
C ASP A 11 -18.49 16.93 10.36
N GLY A 12 -18.52 15.97 11.28
CA GLY A 12 -19.25 14.72 11.12
C GLY A 12 -18.47 13.58 10.46
N LEU A 13 -17.24 13.81 10.00
CA LEU A 13 -16.36 12.76 9.47
C LEU A 13 -15.79 11.88 10.59
N SER A 14 -15.54 10.61 10.25
CA SER A 14 -14.80 9.73 11.16
C SER A 14 -13.33 10.18 11.28
N LYS A 15 -12.66 9.78 12.39
CA LYS A 15 -11.22 10.09 12.58
C LYS A 15 -10.39 9.69 11.35
N ASN A 16 -10.66 8.54 10.75
CA ASN A 16 -9.90 8.06 9.58
C ASN A 16 -10.11 8.94 8.35
N GLU A 17 -11.34 9.44 8.14
CA GLU A 17 -11.63 10.33 7.01
C GLU A 17 -10.97 11.70 7.20
N VAL A 18 -10.95 12.20 8.43
CA VAL A 18 -10.21 13.43 8.75
C VAL A 18 -8.72 13.26 8.47
N VAL A 19 -8.10 12.14 8.93
CA VAL A 19 -6.68 11.85 8.64
C VAL A 19 -6.41 11.81 7.13
N LYS A 20 -7.30 11.19 6.35
CA LYS A 20 -7.15 11.15 4.88
C LYS A 20 -7.22 12.56 4.26
N ALA A 21 -8.25 13.32 4.60
CA ALA A 21 -8.48 14.66 4.06
C ALA A 21 -7.34 15.64 4.40
N THR A 22 -6.78 15.54 5.60
CA THR A 22 -5.71 16.46 6.07
C THR A 22 -4.29 15.95 5.77
N SER A 23 -4.15 14.82 5.09
CA SER A 23 -2.87 14.13 4.89
C SER A 23 -1.96 14.74 3.82
N ASN A 24 -2.35 15.80 3.16
CA ASN A 24 -1.65 16.32 1.99
C ASN A 24 -1.41 15.21 0.95
N HIS A 25 -2.50 14.66 0.42
CA HIS A 25 -2.49 13.60 -0.60
C HIS A 25 -1.70 12.34 -0.18
N LEU A 26 -2.03 11.79 0.99
CA LEU A 26 -1.45 10.59 1.60
C LEU A 26 0.01 10.70 2.05
N ARG A 27 0.57 11.90 2.15
CA ARG A 27 1.91 12.10 2.68
C ARG A 27 1.94 11.98 4.19
N GLY A 28 1.03 12.69 4.87
CA GLY A 28 1.08 12.81 6.33
C GLY A 28 2.48 13.19 6.82
N LEU A 29 2.92 12.55 7.88
CA LEU A 29 4.27 12.67 8.44
C LEU A 29 5.16 11.44 8.14
N ILE A 30 4.78 10.59 7.16
CA ILE A 30 5.48 9.33 6.90
C ILE A 30 6.95 9.57 6.57
N LYS A 31 7.26 10.59 5.77
CA LYS A 31 8.62 10.91 5.34
C LYS A 31 9.50 11.35 6.51
N GLU A 32 8.96 12.18 7.37
CA GLU A 32 9.62 12.69 8.58
C GLU A 32 9.86 11.55 9.57
N GLU A 33 8.81 10.77 9.85
CA GLU A 33 8.89 9.64 10.78
C GLU A 33 9.83 8.54 10.28
N LEU A 34 10.05 8.38 8.97
CA LEU A 34 11.06 7.46 8.42
C LEU A 34 12.50 7.84 8.81
N LEU A 35 12.75 9.10 9.11
CA LEU A 35 14.06 9.60 9.52
C LEU A 35 14.29 9.47 11.05
N GLU A 36 13.24 9.20 11.80
CA GLU A 36 13.32 9.02 13.23
C GLU A 36 13.80 7.61 13.59
N ASP A 37 14.70 7.52 14.58
CA ASP A 37 15.16 6.26 15.17
C ASP A 37 14.12 5.71 16.17
N THR A 38 12.95 5.40 15.65
CA THR A 38 11.83 4.79 16.39
C THR A 38 11.40 3.49 15.72
N PRO A 39 10.94 2.47 16.45
CA PRO A 39 10.56 1.19 15.87
C PRO A 39 9.18 1.21 15.20
N ALA A 40 8.42 2.29 15.34
CA ALA A 40 7.03 2.41 14.90
C ALA A 40 6.74 3.77 14.28
N PHE A 41 5.64 3.83 13.53
CA PHE A 41 5.02 5.05 13.04
C PHE A 41 3.90 5.48 13.99
N GLY A 42 3.55 6.76 13.97
CA GLY A 42 2.42 7.31 14.70
C GLY A 42 1.05 6.83 14.14
N ASP A 43 -0.01 7.07 14.91
CA ASP A 43 -1.36 6.57 14.60
C ASP A 43 -1.89 7.06 13.25
N ASP A 44 -1.65 8.33 12.91
CA ASP A 44 -2.13 8.89 11.65
C ASP A 44 -1.34 8.32 10.47
N SER A 45 -0.01 8.23 10.59
CA SER A 45 0.84 7.56 9.62
C SER A 45 0.49 6.08 9.47
N GLU A 46 0.15 5.36 10.56
CA GLU A 46 -0.34 3.97 10.47
C GLU A 46 -1.60 3.86 9.60
N THR A 47 -2.49 4.86 9.66
CA THR A 47 -3.69 4.90 8.82
C THR A 47 -3.32 5.11 7.35
N LEU A 48 -2.41 6.03 7.06
CA LEU A 48 -1.98 6.37 5.70
C LEU A 48 -1.11 5.29 5.06
N LEU A 49 -0.24 4.62 5.82
CA LEU A 49 0.58 3.51 5.36
C LEU A 49 -0.24 2.41 4.67
N LYS A 50 -1.50 2.21 5.05
CA LYS A 50 -2.39 1.24 4.41
C LYS A 50 -2.59 1.52 2.92
N PHE A 51 -2.64 2.80 2.51
CA PHE A 51 -2.74 3.19 1.10
C PHE A 51 -1.46 2.88 0.32
N HIS A 52 -0.32 2.90 1.01
CA HIS A 52 0.99 2.51 0.47
C HIS A 52 1.24 1.00 0.52
N GLY A 53 0.22 0.19 0.87
CA GLY A 53 0.31 -1.26 0.92
C GLY A 53 0.97 -1.81 2.18
N ILE A 54 1.07 -1.01 3.24
CA ILE A 54 1.81 -1.33 4.44
C ILE A 54 0.88 -1.38 5.65
N TYR A 55 1.10 -2.35 6.53
CA TYR A 55 0.44 -2.43 7.83
C TYR A 55 1.47 -2.47 8.95
N GLN A 56 1.31 -1.58 9.92
CA GLN A 56 2.04 -1.69 11.16
C GLN A 56 1.44 -2.79 12.03
N GLN A 57 2.27 -3.65 12.54
CA GLN A 57 1.90 -4.80 13.35
C GLN A 57 2.88 -4.93 14.53
N ASP A 58 2.61 -5.83 15.43
CA ASP A 58 3.57 -6.27 16.44
C ASP A 58 3.69 -7.79 16.43
N ASP A 59 4.84 -8.29 16.88
CA ASP A 59 5.10 -9.72 17.01
C ASP A 59 4.18 -10.30 18.09
N ARG A 60 3.20 -11.10 17.64
CA ARG A 60 2.18 -11.67 18.53
C ARG A 60 2.77 -12.70 19.49
N ASP A 61 3.80 -13.41 19.07
CA ASP A 61 4.41 -14.48 19.88
C ASP A 61 5.19 -13.88 21.06
N ARG A 62 5.83 -12.73 20.81
CA ARG A 62 6.56 -11.97 21.85
C ARG A 62 5.70 -11.06 22.70
N ARG A 63 4.46 -10.74 22.25
CA ARG A 63 3.58 -9.76 22.92
C ARG A 63 3.33 -10.08 24.39
N LYS A 64 3.03 -11.35 24.70
CA LYS A 64 2.72 -11.78 26.06
C LYS A 64 3.94 -11.64 26.99
N GLU A 65 5.10 -12.05 26.52
CA GLU A 65 6.36 -11.95 27.28
C GLU A 65 6.79 -10.49 27.47
N ALA A 66 6.75 -9.68 26.42
CA ALA A 66 7.07 -8.26 26.49
C ALA A 66 6.16 -7.53 27.48
N ARG A 67 4.85 -7.79 27.46
CA ARG A 67 3.91 -7.22 28.42
C ARG A 67 4.20 -7.64 29.86
N ALA A 68 4.54 -8.92 30.09
CA ALA A 68 4.89 -9.42 31.43
C ALA A 68 6.17 -8.79 31.99
N LYS A 69 7.11 -8.42 31.11
CA LYS A 69 8.37 -7.76 31.44
C LYS A 69 8.31 -6.23 31.43
N GLY A 70 7.16 -5.62 31.17
CA GLY A 70 7.03 -4.16 31.03
C GLY A 70 7.79 -3.57 29.84
N LEU A 71 8.12 -4.39 28.82
CA LEU A 71 8.81 -3.96 27.63
C LEU A 71 7.82 -3.42 26.58
N SER A 72 8.32 -2.55 25.71
CA SER A 72 7.57 -2.04 24.55
C SER A 72 7.22 -3.17 23.57
N LYS A 73 6.20 -2.95 22.74
CA LYS A 73 5.86 -3.88 21.67
C LYS A 73 7.01 -4.03 20.69
N HIS A 74 7.23 -5.23 20.20
CA HIS A 74 8.14 -5.49 19.09
C HIS A 74 7.42 -5.18 17.78
N HIS A 75 7.50 -3.91 17.33
CA HIS A 75 6.86 -3.47 16.12
C HIS A 75 7.53 -4.05 14.89
N GLN A 76 6.72 -4.42 13.92
CA GLN A 76 7.14 -4.91 12.60
C GLN A 76 6.07 -4.55 11.58
N LEU A 77 6.43 -4.58 10.32
CA LEU A 77 5.56 -4.17 9.24
C LEU A 77 5.25 -5.37 8.34
N MET A 78 4.04 -5.36 7.79
CA MET A 78 3.65 -6.21 6.68
C MET A 78 3.57 -5.33 5.42
N ILE A 79 4.25 -5.74 4.35
CA ILE A 79 4.15 -5.12 3.03
C ILE A 79 3.32 -6.02 2.13
N ARG A 80 2.40 -5.42 1.37
CA ARG A 80 1.60 -6.12 0.36
C ARG A 80 1.90 -5.54 -1.01
N THR A 81 2.39 -6.39 -1.90
CA THR A 81 2.61 -6.05 -3.31
C THR A 81 1.33 -6.27 -4.09
N ARG A 82 0.96 -5.32 -4.92
CA ARG A 82 -0.19 -5.41 -5.83
C ARG A 82 0.21 -6.19 -7.07
N ILE A 83 -0.54 -7.25 -7.39
CA ILE A 83 -0.30 -8.15 -8.53
C ILE A 83 -1.60 -8.31 -9.33
N PRO A 84 -1.87 -7.43 -10.28
CA PRO A 84 -3.09 -7.46 -11.08
C PRO A 84 -3.27 -8.81 -11.79
N GLY A 85 -4.48 -9.38 -11.68
CA GLY A 85 -4.79 -10.69 -12.25
C GLY A 85 -3.98 -11.86 -11.69
N GLY A 86 -3.12 -11.63 -10.69
CA GLY A 86 -2.23 -12.65 -10.15
C GLY A 86 -1.04 -12.99 -11.06
N VAL A 87 -0.80 -12.21 -12.11
CA VAL A 87 0.29 -12.45 -13.06
C VAL A 87 1.60 -11.87 -12.53
N VAL A 88 2.59 -12.72 -12.33
CA VAL A 88 3.91 -12.36 -11.83
C VAL A 88 5.00 -12.91 -12.75
N SER A 89 5.97 -12.07 -13.12
CA SER A 89 7.13 -12.54 -13.89
C SER A 89 8.09 -13.36 -13.01
N PRO A 90 8.91 -14.26 -13.61
CA PRO A 90 9.93 -14.98 -12.87
C PRO A 90 10.87 -14.05 -12.10
N ASP A 91 11.30 -12.95 -12.69
CA ASP A 91 12.21 -11.98 -12.06
C ASP A 91 11.54 -11.29 -10.86
N ALA A 92 10.27 -10.92 -10.98
CA ALA A 92 9.52 -10.33 -9.87
C ALA A 92 9.31 -11.34 -8.73
N TYR A 93 9.09 -12.63 -9.04
CA TYR A 93 9.01 -13.68 -8.02
C TYR A 93 10.34 -13.85 -7.28
N ILE A 94 11.46 -13.95 -8.03
CA ILE A 94 12.82 -14.08 -7.46
C ILE A 94 13.14 -12.87 -6.59
N ALA A 95 12.82 -11.66 -7.05
CA ALA A 95 13.02 -10.45 -6.27
C ALA A 95 12.25 -10.50 -4.93
N HIS A 96 11.00 -10.98 -4.92
CA HIS A 96 10.23 -11.11 -3.68
C HIS A 96 10.80 -12.17 -2.73
N ASP A 97 11.30 -13.29 -3.25
CA ASP A 97 12.00 -14.30 -2.44
C ASP A 97 13.25 -13.71 -1.79
N ASP A 98 14.06 -12.97 -2.55
CA ASP A 98 15.24 -12.26 -2.06
C ASP A 98 14.89 -11.23 -0.98
N ILE A 99 13.87 -10.40 -1.21
CA ILE A 99 13.40 -9.39 -0.24
C ILE A 99 12.95 -10.09 1.04
N SER A 100 12.21 -11.22 0.92
CA SER A 100 11.72 -11.97 2.08
C SER A 100 12.84 -12.43 2.99
N ARG A 101 13.96 -12.85 2.41
CA ARG A 101 15.13 -13.36 3.14
C ARG A 101 16.01 -12.25 3.70
N ARG A 102 16.13 -11.12 3.00
CA ARG A 102 17.04 -10.04 3.38
C ARG A 102 16.43 -9.07 4.41
N TRP A 103 15.15 -8.74 4.25
CA TRP A 103 14.52 -7.63 4.97
C TRP A 103 13.19 -8.00 5.64
N ALA A 104 12.76 -9.25 5.54
CA ALA A 104 11.54 -9.74 6.17
C ALA A 104 11.84 -11.00 7.00
N ASN A 105 10.82 -11.76 7.36
CA ASN A 105 10.97 -12.95 8.20
C ASN A 105 11.33 -14.24 7.43
N GLY A 106 11.75 -14.15 6.18
CA GLY A 106 12.12 -15.30 5.33
C GLY A 106 10.92 -16.05 4.73
N THR A 107 9.70 -15.51 4.86
CA THR A 107 8.51 -16.12 4.27
C THR A 107 7.84 -15.20 3.26
N LEU A 108 7.38 -15.76 2.15
CA LEU A 108 6.55 -15.10 1.16
C LEU A 108 5.14 -15.72 1.21
N ARG A 109 4.11 -14.90 1.36
CA ARG A 109 2.73 -15.38 1.45
C ARG A 109 1.90 -14.92 0.26
N VAL A 110 1.21 -15.85 -0.36
CA VAL A 110 0.18 -15.54 -1.36
C VAL A 110 -1.14 -15.27 -0.64
N THR A 111 -1.84 -14.22 -1.04
CA THR A 111 -3.14 -13.88 -0.46
C THR A 111 -4.28 -14.46 -1.29
N THR A 112 -5.48 -14.55 -0.69
CA THR A 112 -6.72 -14.92 -1.43
C THR A 112 -7.10 -13.88 -2.49
N ARG A 113 -6.31 -12.81 -2.65
CA ARG A 113 -6.51 -11.75 -3.64
C ARG A 113 -5.35 -11.69 -4.63
N GLN A 114 -4.63 -12.80 -4.77
CA GLN A 114 -3.52 -12.95 -5.73
C GLN A 114 -2.36 -11.97 -5.51
N ASP A 115 -2.23 -11.42 -4.30
CA ASP A 115 -1.13 -10.55 -3.91
C ASP A 115 -0.03 -11.32 -3.20
N PHE A 116 1.18 -10.76 -3.12
CA PHE A 116 2.20 -11.20 -2.19
C PHE A 116 2.20 -10.38 -0.91
N GLN A 117 2.57 -11.02 0.20
CA GLN A 117 2.83 -10.37 1.48
C GLN A 117 4.20 -10.77 2.03
N LEU A 118 4.92 -9.75 2.49
CA LEU A 118 6.14 -9.85 3.26
C LEU A 118 5.82 -9.47 4.70
N HIS A 119 6.22 -10.27 5.66
CA HIS A 119 5.98 -10.05 7.08
C HIS A 119 7.29 -9.92 7.85
N GLY A 120 7.27 -9.18 8.96
CA GLY A 120 8.44 -9.02 9.81
C GLY A 120 9.44 -7.99 9.31
N VAL A 121 9.04 -7.11 8.39
CA VAL A 121 9.89 -6.02 7.91
C VAL A 121 10.06 -4.99 9.02
N LEU A 122 11.28 -4.57 9.28
CA LEU A 122 11.55 -3.49 10.24
C LEU A 122 11.42 -2.12 9.57
N LYS A 123 11.13 -1.08 10.36
CA LYS A 123 10.97 0.29 9.86
C LYS A 123 12.19 0.75 9.05
N GLY A 124 13.41 0.45 9.52
CA GLY A 124 14.66 0.81 8.83
C GLY A 124 14.89 0.11 7.48
N ASP A 125 14.17 -0.98 7.19
CA ASP A 125 14.31 -1.73 5.94
C ASP A 125 13.14 -1.54 4.97
N ILE A 126 12.08 -0.83 5.39
CA ILE A 126 10.87 -0.69 4.59
C ILE A 126 11.13 0.02 3.25
N LYS A 127 11.92 1.09 3.25
CA LYS A 127 12.23 1.86 2.05
C LYS A 127 13.02 1.03 1.02
N LYS A 128 13.99 0.24 1.50
CA LYS A 128 14.78 -0.69 0.65
C LYS A 128 13.88 -1.76 0.05
N SER A 129 12.96 -2.32 0.86
CA SER A 129 12.01 -3.34 0.42
C SER A 129 11.08 -2.82 -0.66
N ILE A 130 10.50 -1.63 -0.47
CA ILE A 130 9.59 -1.02 -1.46
C ILE A 130 10.35 -0.69 -2.75
N ARG A 131 11.57 -0.15 -2.65
CA ARG A 131 12.39 0.14 -3.82
C ARG A 131 12.67 -1.13 -4.62
N ALA A 132 13.09 -2.22 -3.98
CA ALA A 132 13.33 -3.49 -4.65
C ALA A 132 12.07 -4.08 -5.30
N ILE A 133 10.88 -3.89 -4.71
CA ILE A 133 9.59 -4.25 -5.32
C ILE A 133 9.35 -3.43 -6.60
N ASN A 134 9.63 -2.13 -6.56
CA ASN A 134 9.45 -1.27 -7.74
C ASN A 134 10.49 -1.56 -8.83
N ASP A 135 11.74 -1.87 -8.47
CA ASP A 135 12.78 -2.30 -9.41
C ASP A 135 12.37 -3.58 -10.17
N ALA A 136 11.55 -4.42 -9.54
CA ALA A 136 10.92 -5.61 -10.16
C ALA A 136 9.63 -5.29 -10.92
N LEU A 137 9.36 -4.01 -11.24
CA LEU A 137 8.20 -3.51 -11.98
C LEU A 137 6.85 -3.78 -11.31
N LEU A 138 6.83 -3.93 -10.00
CA LEU A 138 5.61 -4.05 -9.20
C LEU A 138 5.48 -2.85 -8.24
N THR A 139 4.33 -2.71 -7.61
CA THR A 139 4.05 -1.62 -6.67
C THR A 139 3.32 -2.12 -5.44
N THR A 140 3.42 -1.37 -4.35
CA THR A 140 2.62 -1.58 -3.15
C THR A 140 1.46 -0.59 -3.05
N LEU A 141 1.45 0.45 -3.89
CA LEU A 141 0.36 1.44 -3.91
C LEU A 141 -0.97 0.77 -4.25
N GLY A 142 -1.98 0.99 -3.42
CA GLY A 142 -3.29 0.36 -3.58
C GLY A 142 -3.32 -1.14 -3.26
N GLY A 143 -2.24 -1.76 -2.79
CA GLY A 143 -2.26 -3.12 -2.24
C GLY A 143 -3.18 -3.22 -1.00
N CYS A 144 -3.38 -2.10 -0.31
CA CYS A 144 -4.28 -1.91 0.83
C CYS A 144 -4.94 -0.52 0.76
N GLY A 145 -5.68 -0.11 1.80
CA GLY A 145 -6.32 1.21 1.87
C GLY A 145 -7.79 1.21 1.47
N ASP A 146 -8.38 2.37 1.53
CA ASP A 146 -9.78 2.62 1.17
C ASP A 146 -9.87 3.12 -0.29
N VAL A 147 -9.42 2.27 -1.18
CA VAL A 147 -9.35 2.44 -2.63
C VAL A 147 -9.74 1.13 -3.30
N GLU A 148 -9.75 1.10 -4.64
CA GLU A 148 -9.74 -0.17 -5.36
C GLU A 148 -8.46 -0.95 -5.05
N ARG A 149 -8.68 -2.18 -4.57
CA ARG A 149 -7.61 -3.12 -4.24
C ARG A 149 -7.14 -3.84 -5.49
N ASN A 150 -6.26 -4.82 -5.32
CA ASN A 150 -5.86 -5.68 -6.42
C ASN A 150 -7.08 -6.30 -7.13
N ILE A 151 -7.11 -6.25 -8.45
CA ILE A 151 -8.16 -6.84 -9.28
C ILE A 151 -7.80 -8.29 -9.56
N MET A 152 -8.74 -9.17 -9.31
CA MET A 152 -8.57 -10.62 -9.45
C MET A 152 -9.19 -11.14 -10.75
N CYS A 153 -8.65 -12.23 -11.25
CA CYS A 153 -9.30 -13.04 -12.29
C CYS A 153 -9.04 -14.53 -12.07
N CYS A 154 -9.44 -15.34 -13.04
CA CYS A 154 -9.10 -16.76 -13.10
C CYS A 154 -7.57 -16.93 -13.06
N PRO A 155 -7.02 -17.75 -12.17
CA PRO A 155 -5.56 -17.94 -12.05
C PRO A 155 -4.99 -18.97 -13.04
N GLU A 156 -5.82 -19.57 -13.86
CA GLU A 156 -5.39 -20.59 -14.81
C GLU A 156 -4.61 -19.98 -15.98
N PRO A 157 -3.45 -20.53 -16.34
CA PRO A 157 -2.62 -19.98 -17.42
C PRO A 157 -3.12 -20.44 -18.80
N ILE A 158 -4.37 -20.09 -19.13
CA ILE A 158 -5.00 -20.46 -20.40
C ILE A 158 -4.69 -19.39 -21.43
N ALA A 159 -4.01 -19.77 -22.51
CA ALA A 159 -3.66 -18.88 -23.60
C ALA A 159 -4.74 -18.91 -24.69
N ASP A 160 -5.85 -18.23 -24.44
CA ASP A 160 -6.93 -18.05 -25.42
C ASP A 160 -7.34 -16.56 -25.56
N ARG A 161 -8.24 -16.29 -26.51
CA ARG A 161 -8.70 -14.94 -26.78
C ARG A 161 -9.47 -14.32 -25.61
N PHE A 162 -10.20 -15.11 -24.84
CA PHE A 162 -11.04 -14.60 -23.77
C PHE A 162 -10.18 -14.21 -22.56
N HIS A 163 -9.20 -15.04 -22.19
CA HIS A 163 -8.26 -14.71 -21.12
C HIS A 163 -7.40 -13.50 -21.47
N ALA A 164 -6.94 -13.39 -22.71
CA ALA A 164 -6.24 -12.19 -23.19
C ALA A 164 -7.08 -10.91 -23.11
N GLU A 165 -8.39 -11.01 -23.33
CA GLU A 165 -9.31 -9.86 -23.17
C GLU A 165 -9.50 -9.50 -21.69
N VAL A 166 -9.59 -10.49 -20.80
CA VAL A 166 -9.65 -10.28 -19.35
C VAL A 166 -8.38 -9.57 -18.88
N ASP A 167 -7.20 -10.04 -19.29
CA ASP A 167 -5.93 -9.43 -18.89
C ASP A 167 -5.84 -7.96 -19.35
N ARG A 168 -6.29 -7.65 -20.57
CA ARG A 168 -6.36 -6.27 -21.08
C ARG A 168 -7.30 -5.41 -20.25
N SER A 169 -8.51 -5.92 -19.99
CA SER A 169 -9.50 -5.21 -19.19
C SER A 169 -9.00 -4.94 -17.76
N ILE A 170 -8.28 -5.88 -17.17
CA ILE A 170 -7.65 -5.70 -15.85
C ILE A 170 -6.60 -4.59 -15.91
N ALA A 171 -5.74 -4.59 -16.94
CA ALA A 171 -4.71 -3.57 -17.09
C ALA A 171 -5.34 -2.16 -17.24
N GLU A 172 -6.39 -2.03 -18.02
CA GLU A 172 -7.14 -0.77 -18.19
C GLU A 172 -7.78 -0.33 -16.87
N MET A 173 -8.49 -1.21 -16.17
CA MET A 173 -9.07 -0.90 -14.85
C MET A 173 -8.01 -0.49 -13.83
N VAL A 174 -6.88 -1.16 -13.81
CA VAL A 174 -5.77 -0.82 -12.90
C VAL A 174 -5.22 0.57 -13.21
N ALA A 175 -5.05 0.92 -14.49
CA ALA A 175 -4.56 2.23 -14.91
C ALA A 175 -5.51 3.36 -14.47
N GLU A 176 -6.82 3.14 -14.58
CA GLU A 176 -7.84 4.13 -14.21
C GLU A 176 -8.06 4.21 -12.69
N LEU A 177 -8.08 3.07 -12.00
CA LEU A 177 -8.49 2.99 -10.60
C LEU A 177 -7.33 3.08 -9.60
N THR A 178 -6.09 3.18 -10.07
CA THR A 178 -4.94 3.41 -9.17
C THR A 178 -4.92 4.87 -8.71
N PRO A 179 -4.76 5.14 -7.40
CA PRO A 179 -4.61 6.51 -6.90
C PRO A 179 -3.51 7.27 -7.62
N LYS A 180 -3.76 8.53 -7.98
CA LYS A 180 -2.84 9.36 -8.76
C LYS A 180 -1.91 10.21 -7.88
N THR A 181 -1.82 9.92 -6.59
CA THR A 181 -0.93 10.64 -5.66
C THR A 181 0.54 10.49 -6.02
N ARG A 182 1.29 11.59 -5.92
CA ARG A 182 2.74 11.61 -6.05
C ARG A 182 3.47 11.21 -4.77
N ALA A 183 2.75 11.17 -3.63
CA ALA A 183 3.30 10.85 -2.32
C ALA A 183 4.11 9.55 -2.31
N TYR A 184 3.63 8.53 -3.01
CA TYR A 184 4.30 7.24 -3.09
C TYR A 184 5.73 7.36 -3.65
N HIS A 185 5.91 8.08 -4.77
CA HIS A 185 7.23 8.31 -5.35
C HIS A 185 8.12 9.17 -4.46
N GLU A 186 7.57 10.22 -3.89
CA GLU A 186 8.32 11.15 -3.04
C GLU A 186 8.84 10.48 -1.76
N ILE A 187 8.06 9.60 -1.15
CA ILE A 187 8.40 8.94 0.11
C ILE A 187 9.33 7.74 -0.13
N TRP A 188 8.98 6.86 -1.07
CA TRP A 188 9.62 5.56 -1.18
C TRP A 188 10.73 5.47 -2.22
N LEU A 189 10.64 6.24 -3.30
CA LEU A 189 11.53 6.15 -4.45
C LEU A 189 12.49 7.34 -4.58
N ASP A 190 12.55 8.22 -3.57
CA ASP A 190 13.33 9.45 -3.58
C ASP A 190 13.03 10.34 -4.80
N GLY A 191 11.78 10.33 -5.26
CA GLY A 191 11.30 11.26 -6.26
C GLY A 191 11.42 12.68 -5.71
N GLU A 192 12.09 13.56 -6.43
CA GLU A 192 12.08 14.98 -6.09
C GLU A 192 10.65 15.50 -6.20
N VAL A 193 10.27 16.35 -5.26
CA VAL A 193 9.03 17.11 -5.36
C VAL A 193 9.14 18.01 -6.59
N VAL A 194 8.67 17.52 -7.72
CA VAL A 194 8.57 18.36 -8.91
C VAL A 194 7.55 19.42 -8.58
N LYS A 195 8.02 20.65 -8.32
CA LYS A 195 7.16 21.82 -8.22
C LYS A 195 6.55 22.07 -9.60
N THR A 196 5.50 21.35 -9.92
CA THR A 196 4.69 21.64 -11.09
C THR A 196 3.76 22.79 -10.74
N SER A 197 3.50 23.68 -11.70
CA SER A 197 2.47 24.71 -11.58
C SER A 197 1.05 24.14 -11.50
N GLU A 198 0.89 22.85 -11.74
CA GLU A 198 -0.39 22.16 -11.69
C GLU A 198 -0.62 21.60 -10.29
N PRO A 199 -1.82 21.83 -9.70
CA PRO A 199 -2.18 21.26 -8.42
C PRO A 199 -2.18 19.72 -8.51
N GLU A 200 -1.84 19.07 -7.43
CA GLU A 200 -2.05 17.63 -7.30
C GLU A 200 -3.56 17.39 -7.10
N VAL A 201 -4.17 16.71 -8.03
CA VAL A 201 -5.60 16.38 -7.99
C VAL A 201 -5.74 14.87 -8.01
N GLU A 202 -6.46 14.33 -7.02
CA GLU A 202 -6.93 12.96 -7.07
C GLU A 202 -8.31 12.94 -7.77
N PRO A 203 -8.36 12.52 -9.06
CA PRO A 203 -9.56 12.75 -9.88
C PRO A 203 -10.71 11.79 -9.53
N LEU A 204 -10.42 10.63 -8.96
CA LEU A 204 -11.40 9.59 -8.69
C LEU A 204 -11.82 9.53 -7.23
N TYR A 205 -10.85 9.57 -6.33
CA TYR A 205 -11.10 9.34 -4.92
C TYR A 205 -11.28 10.63 -4.11
N LEU A 206 -10.93 11.77 -4.69
CA LEU A 206 -10.88 13.06 -4.01
C LEU A 206 -10.01 13.00 -2.73
N GLU A 207 -10.12 13.97 -1.85
CA GLU A 207 -9.27 14.05 -0.64
C GLU A 207 -9.62 12.99 0.42
N GLN A 208 -10.89 12.61 0.51
CA GLN A 208 -11.39 11.70 1.55
C GLN A 208 -11.25 10.23 1.19
N TYR A 209 -10.99 9.91 -0.08
CA TYR A 209 -10.97 8.54 -0.58
C TYR A 209 -12.30 7.80 -0.34
N LEU A 210 -12.32 6.49 -0.53
CA LEU A 210 -13.53 5.70 -0.23
C LEU A 210 -13.71 5.53 1.28
N PRO A 211 -14.95 5.39 1.80
CA PRO A 211 -15.19 5.08 3.21
C PRO A 211 -14.72 3.66 3.57
N ARG A 212 -14.55 2.79 2.59
CA ARG A 212 -14.10 1.41 2.73
C ARG A 212 -13.40 0.94 1.46
N LYS A 213 -12.55 -0.09 1.60
CA LYS A 213 -11.94 -0.81 0.47
C LYS A 213 -12.98 -1.24 -0.56
N PHE A 214 -12.66 -1.08 -1.82
CA PHE A 214 -13.39 -1.66 -2.94
C PHE A 214 -12.61 -2.84 -3.54
N LYS A 215 -13.29 -3.80 -4.12
CA LYS A 215 -12.67 -5.04 -4.63
C LYS A 215 -13.38 -5.51 -5.87
N THR A 216 -12.63 -5.64 -6.96
CA THR A 216 -13.12 -6.16 -8.23
C THR A 216 -12.59 -7.57 -8.49
N THR A 217 -13.42 -8.39 -9.10
CA THR A 217 -13.05 -9.71 -9.62
C THR A 217 -13.67 -9.86 -10.99
N VAL A 218 -12.88 -10.22 -11.99
CA VAL A 218 -13.33 -10.53 -13.33
C VAL A 218 -13.43 -12.04 -13.45
N ALA A 219 -14.58 -12.55 -13.85
CA ALA A 219 -14.83 -13.96 -14.05
C ALA A 219 -15.39 -14.21 -15.44
N LEU A 220 -14.98 -15.30 -16.07
CA LEU A 220 -15.63 -15.82 -17.28
C LEU A 220 -16.74 -16.78 -16.85
N GLU A 221 -17.83 -16.81 -17.64
CA GLU A 221 -18.81 -17.87 -17.50
C GLU A 221 -18.16 -19.20 -17.86
N GLY A 222 -18.37 -20.20 -16.98
CA GLY A 222 -17.86 -21.57 -17.17
C GLY A 222 -18.74 -22.39 -18.11
#